data_9ab39221594aed7fd69b285f14da3de2
#
_entry.id   9ab39221594aed7fd69b285f14da3de2
#
_cell.length_a   1.000
_cell.length_b   1.000
_cell.length_c   1.000
_cell.angle_alpha   90.00
_cell.angle_beta   90.00
_cell.angle_gamma   90.00
#
_symmetry.space_group_name_H-M   'P 1'
#
loop_
_entity.id
_entity.type
_entity.pdbx_description
1 polymer ?
#
loop_
_entity_poly.entity_id
_entity_poly.type
_entity_poly.pdbx_seq_one_letter_code
_entity_poly.pdbx_strand_id
1 'polypeptide(L)'
;VNWTNPWGEHSYISDIEAREDGGTPGFLQTIKAALAIKLKEQMQVDKILQREHELIDKIFSGFAPCKNLHLLAPHIQNRLGAISFYIDNMHYNLGVKLLNDKFGIQVRGGCSCAGTYGHYLLNVDQDTSHNITCKIDAGDLTAKPGWIRLSIHPTMTDADINYIIAAVAELCIEHQNWGKAYNYNVKTNEFYHQNHTIGSLRSQVKSWFEM
;
A
#
# COMPACT_ATOMS: atom_id res chain seq x y z
N VAL A 1 20.76 -17.22 30.47
CA VAL A 1 21.87 -17.96 31.09
C VAL A 1 21.56 -18.31 32.52
N ASN A 2 22.01 -19.47 33.03
CA ASN A 2 21.93 -19.83 34.45
C ASN A 2 22.93 -19.02 35.30
N TRP A 3 24.15 -18.94 34.79
CA TRP A 3 25.23 -18.16 35.41
C TRP A 3 26.26 -17.77 34.37
N THR A 4 27.01 -16.73 34.68
CA THR A 4 28.18 -16.25 33.93
C THR A 4 29.23 -15.75 34.93
N ASN A 5 30.49 -15.72 34.53
CA ASN A 5 31.58 -15.19 35.34
C ASN A 5 32.51 -14.27 34.52
N PRO A 6 33.40 -13.50 35.16
CA PRO A 6 34.27 -12.55 34.44
C PRO A 6 35.40 -13.22 33.64
N TRP A 7 35.57 -14.54 33.72
CA TRP A 7 36.58 -15.27 32.94
C TRP A 7 36.04 -15.85 31.64
N GLY A 8 34.80 -15.48 31.22
CA GLY A 8 34.21 -15.90 29.95
C GLY A 8 33.46 -17.21 29.98
N GLU A 9 33.29 -17.81 31.14
CA GLU A 9 32.49 -19.03 31.30
C GLU A 9 31.01 -18.67 31.56
N HIS A 10 30.12 -19.52 31.06
CA HIS A 10 28.68 -19.35 31.24
C HIS A 10 27.98 -20.70 31.07
N SER A 11 26.76 -20.77 31.59
CA SER A 11 25.87 -21.90 31.39
C SER A 11 24.49 -21.42 30.95
N TYR A 12 23.90 -22.12 30.02
CA TYR A 12 22.55 -21.83 29.55
C TYR A 12 21.53 -22.69 30.27
N ILE A 13 20.31 -22.17 30.40
CA ILE A 13 19.13 -22.88 30.88
C ILE A 13 18.85 -24.04 29.92
N SER A 14 18.56 -25.23 30.47
CA SER A 14 18.28 -26.42 29.64
C SER A 14 16.92 -26.37 28.95
N ASP A 15 15.93 -25.71 29.56
CA ASP A 15 14.65 -25.43 28.92
C ASP A 15 14.82 -24.46 27.77
N ILE A 16 14.42 -24.89 26.55
CA ILE A 16 14.63 -24.13 25.33
C ILE A 16 13.81 -22.86 25.33
N GLU A 17 12.53 -22.89 25.74
CA GLU A 17 11.64 -21.73 25.76
C GLU A 17 12.17 -20.67 26.71
N ALA A 18 12.54 -21.05 27.93
CA ALA A 18 13.11 -20.15 28.92
C ALA A 18 14.48 -19.60 28.50
N ARG A 19 15.29 -20.39 27.78
CA ARG A 19 16.60 -19.96 27.28
C ARG A 19 16.49 -18.91 26.18
N GLU A 20 15.56 -19.08 25.25
CA GLU A 20 15.35 -18.17 24.11
C GLU A 20 14.54 -16.92 24.51
N ASP A 21 13.97 -16.88 25.71
CA ASP A 21 13.30 -15.69 26.25
C ASP A 21 14.33 -14.66 26.70
N GLY A 22 14.49 -13.62 25.89
CA GLY A 22 15.55 -12.61 26.03
C GLY A 22 15.35 -11.57 27.14
N GLY A 23 14.38 -11.76 28.03
CA GLY A 23 14.12 -10.82 29.12
C GLY A 23 12.68 -10.85 29.62
N THR A 24 12.20 -9.72 30.14
CA THR A 24 10.82 -9.60 30.62
C THR A 24 9.84 -9.81 29.46
N PRO A 25 8.94 -10.79 29.50
CA PRO A 25 7.97 -11.02 28.43
C PRO A 25 7.13 -9.78 28.15
N GLY A 26 6.78 -9.60 26.85
CA GLY A 26 5.94 -8.50 26.40
C GLY A 26 4.47 -8.69 26.78
N PHE A 27 4.17 -8.84 28.08
CA PHE A 27 2.82 -9.16 28.56
C PHE A 27 1.76 -8.11 28.18
N LEU A 28 2.12 -6.81 28.13
CA LEU A 28 1.20 -5.76 27.66
C LEU A 28 0.87 -5.94 26.17
N GLN A 29 1.86 -6.29 25.35
CA GLN A 29 1.67 -6.59 23.93
C GLN A 29 0.80 -7.83 23.75
N THR A 30 0.99 -8.84 24.56
CA THR A 30 0.17 -10.07 24.57
C THR A 30 -1.27 -9.77 24.96
N ILE A 31 -1.49 -8.94 25.99
CA ILE A 31 -2.83 -8.49 26.38
C ILE A 31 -3.50 -7.71 25.23
N LYS A 32 -2.77 -6.80 24.59
CA LYS A 32 -3.30 -6.06 23.43
C LYS A 32 -3.67 -6.98 22.27
N ALA A 33 -2.85 -7.98 21.98
CA ALA A 33 -3.14 -8.99 20.96
C ALA A 33 -4.41 -9.78 21.31
N ALA A 34 -4.53 -10.24 22.57
CA ALA A 34 -5.72 -10.95 23.03
C ALA A 34 -7.00 -10.09 22.95
N LEU A 35 -6.92 -8.80 23.31
CA LEU A 35 -8.03 -7.87 23.17
C LEU A 35 -8.43 -7.64 21.70
N ALA A 36 -7.45 -7.56 20.79
CA ALA A 36 -7.72 -7.42 19.35
C ALA A 36 -8.41 -8.68 18.78
N ILE A 37 -7.98 -9.87 19.18
CA ILE A 37 -8.62 -11.13 18.80
C ILE A 37 -10.06 -11.15 19.32
N LYS A 38 -10.27 -10.84 20.61
CA LYS A 38 -11.60 -10.79 21.21
C LYS A 38 -12.53 -9.78 20.51
N LEU A 39 -12.01 -8.61 20.14
CA LEU A 39 -12.77 -7.63 19.38
C LEU A 39 -13.19 -8.17 18.01
N LYS A 40 -12.26 -8.82 17.29
CA LYS A 40 -12.55 -9.48 16.01
C LYS A 40 -13.65 -10.54 16.14
N GLU A 41 -13.61 -11.37 17.17
CA GLU A 41 -14.64 -12.36 17.46
C GLU A 41 -16.00 -11.72 17.73
N GLN A 42 -16.04 -10.62 18.50
CA GLN A 42 -17.26 -9.85 18.76
C GLN A 42 -17.84 -9.22 17.49
N MET A 43 -17.00 -8.80 16.57
CA MET A 43 -17.43 -8.30 15.24
C MET A 43 -18.03 -9.42 14.37
N GLN A 44 -17.84 -10.68 14.71
CA GLN A 44 -18.28 -11.88 13.98
C GLN A 44 -17.60 -12.00 12.61
N VAL A 45 -16.67 -12.93 12.48
CA VAL A 45 -15.82 -13.10 11.28
C VAL A 45 -16.66 -13.25 10.01
N ASP A 46 -17.76 -13.98 10.07
CA ASP A 46 -18.65 -14.15 8.91
C ASP A 46 -19.28 -12.83 8.45
N LYS A 47 -19.66 -11.97 9.39
CA LYS A 47 -20.18 -10.63 9.06
C LYS A 47 -19.11 -9.72 8.48
N ILE A 48 -17.87 -9.82 8.98
CA ILE A 48 -16.73 -9.10 8.41
C ILE A 48 -16.53 -9.51 6.95
N LEU A 49 -16.48 -10.81 6.67
CA LEU A 49 -16.30 -11.34 5.32
C LEU A 49 -17.45 -10.98 4.39
N GLN A 50 -18.70 -11.11 4.87
CA GLN A 50 -19.87 -10.70 4.09
C GLN A 50 -19.79 -9.22 3.72
N ARG A 51 -19.50 -8.36 4.70
CA ARG A 51 -19.38 -6.93 4.45
C ARG A 51 -18.24 -6.59 3.49
N GLU A 52 -17.11 -7.25 3.61
CA GLU A 52 -15.97 -7.07 2.71
C GLU A 52 -16.34 -7.43 1.26
N HIS A 53 -17.04 -8.56 1.04
CA HIS A 53 -17.54 -8.93 -0.27
C HIS A 53 -18.52 -7.90 -0.85
N GLU A 54 -19.48 -7.40 -0.06
CA GLU A 54 -20.40 -6.34 -0.50
C GLU A 54 -19.67 -5.08 -0.97
N LEU A 55 -18.60 -4.68 -0.26
CA LEU A 55 -17.79 -3.52 -0.62
C LEU A 55 -16.94 -3.76 -1.88
N ILE A 56 -16.40 -4.97 -2.03
CA ILE A 56 -15.65 -5.39 -3.24
C ILE A 56 -16.57 -5.33 -4.45
N ASP A 57 -17.76 -5.91 -4.38
CA ASP A 57 -18.74 -5.92 -5.48
C ASP A 57 -19.13 -4.50 -5.90
N LYS A 58 -19.32 -3.60 -4.94
CA LYS A 58 -19.59 -2.18 -5.22
C LYS A 58 -18.45 -1.52 -5.98
N ILE A 59 -17.19 -1.76 -5.56
CA ILE A 59 -16.02 -1.18 -6.24
C ILE A 59 -15.85 -1.76 -7.64
N PHE A 60 -15.97 -3.07 -7.82
CA PHE A 60 -15.89 -3.69 -9.14
C PHE A 60 -16.96 -3.13 -10.08
N SER A 61 -18.20 -3.01 -9.60
CA SER A 61 -19.31 -2.41 -10.35
C SER A 61 -19.07 -0.92 -10.65
N GLY A 62 -18.54 -0.19 -9.68
CA GLY A 62 -18.26 1.24 -9.80
C GLY A 62 -17.08 1.56 -10.73
N PHE A 63 -16.10 0.66 -10.83
CA PHE A 63 -14.96 0.83 -11.74
C PHE A 63 -15.23 0.34 -13.16
N ALA A 64 -16.23 -0.52 -13.36
CA ALA A 64 -16.58 -1.08 -14.67
C ALA A 64 -16.82 -0.03 -15.80
N PRO A 65 -17.40 1.15 -15.53
CA PRO A 65 -17.56 2.19 -16.53
C PRO A 65 -16.24 2.85 -16.99
N CYS A 66 -15.18 2.75 -16.20
CA CYS A 66 -13.88 3.38 -16.46
C CYS A 66 -13.08 2.52 -17.45
N LYS A 67 -13.27 2.74 -18.76
CA LYS A 67 -12.70 1.90 -19.83
C LYS A 67 -11.17 1.86 -19.86
N ASN A 68 -10.51 2.90 -19.38
CA ASN A 68 -9.06 3.04 -19.31
C ASN A 68 -8.47 2.56 -17.96
N LEU A 69 -9.29 2.04 -17.05
CA LEU A 69 -8.87 1.44 -15.80
C LEU A 69 -8.84 -0.09 -15.95
N HIS A 70 -7.72 -0.68 -15.56
CA HIS A 70 -7.52 -2.12 -15.62
C HIS A 70 -7.31 -2.69 -14.23
N LEU A 71 -8.27 -3.46 -13.76
CA LEU A 71 -8.15 -4.24 -12.52
C LEU A 71 -7.17 -5.40 -12.72
N LEU A 72 -6.28 -5.63 -11.76
CA LEU A 72 -5.42 -6.81 -11.77
C LEU A 72 -6.21 -8.04 -11.30
N ALA A 73 -6.06 -9.14 -12.04
CA ALA A 73 -6.78 -10.39 -11.81
C ALA A 73 -8.32 -10.19 -11.68
N PRO A 74 -9.01 -9.55 -12.65
CA PRO A 74 -10.43 -9.18 -12.52
C PRO A 74 -11.36 -10.39 -12.42
N HIS A 75 -10.90 -11.57 -12.87
CA HIS A 75 -11.66 -12.84 -12.82
C HIS A 75 -11.74 -13.42 -11.39
N ILE A 76 -10.92 -12.95 -10.46
CA ILE A 76 -10.94 -13.40 -9.08
C ILE A 76 -11.70 -12.36 -8.26
N GLN A 77 -13.01 -12.59 -8.06
CA GLN A 77 -13.86 -11.72 -7.24
C GLN A 77 -13.88 -12.13 -5.77
N ASN A 78 -13.73 -13.42 -5.47
CA ASN A 78 -13.57 -13.90 -4.10
C ASN A 78 -12.14 -13.59 -3.60
N ARG A 79 -11.95 -12.41 -3.06
CA ARG A 79 -10.67 -11.88 -2.57
C ARG A 79 -10.86 -11.04 -1.33
N LEU A 80 -9.77 -10.74 -0.65
CA LEU A 80 -9.74 -9.73 0.41
C LEU A 80 -9.84 -8.31 -0.19
N GLY A 81 -10.15 -7.33 0.64
CA GLY A 81 -10.32 -5.93 0.29
C GLY A 81 -9.07 -5.20 -0.24
N ALA A 82 -8.15 -5.92 -0.87
CA ALA A 82 -6.97 -5.37 -1.52
C ALA A 82 -7.17 -5.39 -3.05
N ILE A 83 -7.51 -4.23 -3.61
CA ILE A 83 -7.83 -4.06 -5.02
C ILE A 83 -6.68 -3.32 -5.69
N SER A 84 -6.10 -3.95 -6.71
CA SER A 84 -4.99 -3.40 -7.48
C SER A 84 -5.43 -3.08 -8.90
N PHE A 85 -5.02 -1.92 -9.40
CA PHE A 85 -5.37 -1.45 -10.74
C PHE A 85 -4.30 -0.51 -11.30
N TYR A 86 -4.32 -0.32 -12.61
CA TYR A 86 -3.60 0.74 -13.30
C TYR A 86 -4.53 1.47 -14.26
N ILE A 87 -4.14 2.65 -14.67
CA ILE A 87 -4.88 3.48 -15.64
C ILE A 87 -3.95 3.73 -16.83
N ASP A 88 -4.51 3.61 -18.05
CA ASP A 88 -3.76 3.81 -19.28
C ASP A 88 -3.08 5.18 -19.31
N ASN A 89 -1.83 5.19 -19.77
CA ASN A 89 -1.02 6.40 -19.92
C ASN A 89 -0.82 7.20 -18.63
N MET A 90 -0.98 6.57 -17.46
CA MET A 90 -0.75 7.19 -16.16
C MET A 90 0.32 6.43 -15.39
N HIS A 91 1.36 7.13 -14.96
CA HIS A 91 2.32 6.54 -14.02
C HIS A 91 1.64 6.31 -12.66
N TYR A 92 1.78 5.10 -12.10
CA TYR A 92 1.10 4.70 -10.85
C TYR A 92 1.38 5.65 -9.67
N ASN A 93 2.61 6.17 -9.54
CA ASN A 93 2.93 7.14 -8.48
C ASN A 93 2.28 8.52 -8.70
N LEU A 94 2.01 8.91 -9.96
CA LEU A 94 1.20 10.09 -10.21
C LEU A 94 -0.23 9.87 -9.71
N GLY A 95 -0.82 8.72 -9.99
CA GLY A 95 -2.15 8.38 -9.50
C GLY A 95 -2.23 8.35 -7.97
N VAL A 96 -1.23 7.78 -7.31
CA VAL A 96 -1.11 7.81 -5.84
C VAL A 96 -1.10 9.26 -5.33
N LYS A 97 -0.30 10.11 -5.97
CA LYS A 97 -0.16 11.51 -5.56
C LYS A 97 -1.44 12.30 -5.79
N LEU A 98 -2.08 12.11 -6.94
CA LEU A 98 -3.35 12.77 -7.26
C LEU A 98 -4.49 12.36 -6.34
N LEU A 99 -4.61 11.07 -6.01
CA LEU A 99 -5.63 10.59 -5.05
C LEU A 99 -5.42 11.21 -3.66
N ASN A 100 -4.18 11.30 -3.21
CA ASN A 100 -3.85 11.95 -1.94
C ASN A 100 -4.15 13.45 -1.96
N ASP A 101 -3.64 14.18 -2.96
CA ASP A 101 -3.63 15.64 -2.94
C ASP A 101 -5.02 16.24 -3.26
N LYS A 102 -5.82 15.57 -4.07
CA LYS A 102 -7.15 16.06 -4.48
C LYS A 102 -8.30 15.50 -3.64
N PHE A 103 -8.15 14.27 -3.16
CA PHE A 103 -9.26 13.56 -2.51
C PHE A 103 -8.94 13.10 -1.08
N GLY A 104 -7.70 13.28 -0.60
CA GLY A 104 -7.28 12.78 0.71
C GLY A 104 -7.25 11.24 0.81
N ILE A 105 -7.27 10.54 -0.33
CA ILE A 105 -7.29 9.08 -0.38
C ILE A 105 -5.85 8.58 -0.45
N GLN A 106 -5.41 7.90 0.61
CA GLN A 106 -4.08 7.30 0.68
C GLN A 106 -4.09 5.89 0.12
N VAL A 107 -3.28 5.67 -0.91
CA VAL A 107 -3.10 4.37 -1.58
C VAL A 107 -1.63 4.05 -1.72
N ARG A 108 -1.30 2.81 -2.07
CA ARG A 108 0.08 2.39 -2.33
C ARG A 108 0.32 2.21 -3.82
N GLY A 109 1.45 2.73 -4.32
CA GLY A 109 1.92 2.51 -5.68
C GLY A 109 3.12 1.56 -5.77
N GLY A 110 3.29 0.91 -6.90
CA GLY A 110 4.43 0.04 -7.22
C GLY A 110 4.09 -1.44 -7.31
N CYS A 111 5.13 -2.28 -7.46
CA CYS A 111 4.99 -3.74 -7.58
C CYS A 111 4.71 -4.45 -6.25
N SER A 112 4.59 -3.76 -5.14
CA SER A 112 4.30 -4.32 -3.80
C SER A 112 5.23 -5.49 -3.38
N CYS A 113 6.54 -5.44 -3.73
CA CYS A 113 7.54 -6.49 -3.52
C CYS A 113 7.22 -7.82 -4.24
N ALA A 114 6.38 -7.79 -5.29
CA ALA A 114 5.94 -8.93 -6.08
C ALA A 114 6.48 -8.84 -7.53
N GLY A 115 7.78 -8.57 -7.71
CA GLY A 115 8.39 -8.34 -9.03
C GLY A 115 8.15 -9.47 -10.01
N THR A 116 8.40 -10.71 -9.62
CA THR A 116 8.16 -11.89 -10.47
C THR A 116 6.68 -12.04 -10.81
N TYR A 117 5.81 -11.94 -9.82
CA TYR A 117 4.36 -12.01 -10.06
C TYR A 117 3.86 -10.82 -10.89
N GLY A 118 4.48 -9.65 -10.73
CA GLY A 118 4.19 -8.46 -11.52
C GLY A 118 4.42 -8.64 -13.02
N HIS A 119 5.41 -9.45 -13.43
CA HIS A 119 5.62 -9.78 -14.84
C HIS A 119 4.40 -10.50 -15.44
N TYR A 120 3.83 -11.45 -14.70
CA TYR A 120 2.61 -12.14 -15.13
C TYR A 120 1.39 -11.20 -15.15
N LEU A 121 1.22 -10.39 -14.11
CA LEU A 121 0.07 -9.49 -13.99
C LEU A 121 0.05 -8.39 -15.05
N LEU A 122 1.22 -7.93 -15.50
CA LEU A 122 1.38 -6.85 -16.46
C LEU A 122 1.81 -7.35 -17.85
N ASN A 123 1.86 -8.68 -18.06
CA ASN A 123 2.30 -9.31 -19.30
C ASN A 123 3.66 -8.80 -19.80
N VAL A 124 4.63 -8.65 -18.88
CA VAL A 124 5.99 -8.19 -19.21
C VAL A 124 6.78 -9.39 -19.72
N ASP A 125 7.16 -9.36 -20.98
CA ASP A 125 8.04 -10.36 -21.60
C ASP A 125 9.51 -10.16 -21.21
N GLN A 126 10.36 -11.08 -21.62
CA GLN A 126 11.77 -11.10 -21.26
C GLN A 126 12.53 -9.88 -21.81
N ASP A 127 12.28 -9.50 -23.06
CA ASP A 127 12.98 -8.37 -23.72
C ASP A 127 12.57 -7.05 -23.06
N THR A 128 11.27 -6.87 -22.81
CA THR A 128 10.74 -5.72 -22.08
C THR A 128 11.31 -5.66 -20.66
N SER A 129 11.38 -6.79 -19.95
CA SER A 129 11.98 -6.88 -18.61
C SER A 129 13.45 -6.47 -18.63
N HIS A 130 14.23 -6.96 -19.61
CA HIS A 130 15.64 -6.60 -19.76
C HIS A 130 15.82 -5.09 -20.01
N ASN A 131 15.02 -4.51 -20.90
CA ASN A 131 15.05 -3.07 -21.16
C ASN A 131 14.71 -2.23 -19.91
N ILE A 132 13.75 -2.68 -19.11
CA ILE A 132 13.36 -2.02 -17.84
C ILE A 132 14.52 -2.10 -16.85
N THR A 133 15.13 -3.29 -16.67
CA THR A 133 16.23 -3.46 -15.72
C THR A 133 17.45 -2.66 -16.10
N CYS A 134 17.82 -2.59 -17.38
CA CYS A 134 18.91 -1.74 -17.86
C CYS A 134 18.70 -0.25 -17.51
N LYS A 135 17.46 0.26 -17.63
CA LYS A 135 17.14 1.64 -17.23
C LYS A 135 17.24 1.82 -15.72
N ILE A 136 16.73 0.88 -14.93
CA ILE A 136 16.80 0.92 -13.47
C ILE A 136 18.27 0.94 -13.02
N ASP A 137 19.12 0.11 -13.59
CA ASP A 137 20.57 0.04 -13.29
C ASP A 137 21.30 1.35 -13.66
N ALA A 138 20.82 2.05 -14.70
CA ALA A 138 21.27 3.39 -15.07
C ALA A 138 20.71 4.51 -14.17
N GLY A 139 19.86 4.19 -13.17
CA GLY A 139 19.25 5.16 -12.26
C GLY A 139 18.01 5.84 -12.83
N ASP A 140 17.44 5.34 -13.92
CA ASP A 140 16.20 5.83 -14.51
C ASP A 140 15.04 4.89 -14.13
N LEU A 141 14.17 5.35 -13.23
CA LEU A 141 13.02 4.60 -12.74
C LEU A 141 11.73 4.88 -13.54
N THR A 142 11.79 5.65 -14.62
CA THR A 142 10.60 6.05 -15.42
C THR A 142 9.83 4.84 -15.96
N ALA A 143 10.53 3.82 -16.42
CA ALA A 143 9.94 2.61 -16.98
C ALA A 143 9.62 1.52 -15.93
N LYS A 144 9.87 1.80 -14.64
CA LYS A 144 9.60 0.82 -13.58
C LYS A 144 8.12 0.50 -13.51
N PRO A 145 7.71 -0.76 -13.75
CA PRO A 145 6.30 -1.13 -13.75
C PRO A 145 5.72 -1.07 -12.34
N GLY A 146 4.40 -0.89 -12.28
CA GLY A 146 3.68 -0.88 -11.02
C GLY A 146 2.20 -0.60 -11.21
N TRP A 147 1.47 -0.71 -10.15
CA TRP A 147 0.04 -0.48 -10.06
C TRP A 147 -0.31 0.33 -8.82
N ILE A 148 -1.53 0.79 -8.73
CA ILE A 148 -2.11 1.39 -7.54
C ILE A 148 -2.83 0.29 -6.76
N ARG A 149 -2.55 0.16 -5.46
CA ARG A 149 -3.27 -0.74 -4.56
C ARG A 149 -4.14 0.06 -3.60
N LEU A 150 -5.43 -0.09 -3.76
CA LEU A 150 -6.45 0.37 -2.84
C LEU A 150 -6.74 -0.74 -1.83
N SER A 151 -6.78 -0.40 -0.54
CA SER A 151 -7.21 -1.32 0.51
C SER A 151 -8.49 -0.79 1.13
N ILE A 152 -9.53 -1.62 1.12
CA ILE A 152 -10.81 -1.34 1.77
C ILE A 152 -10.91 -2.14 3.06
N HIS A 153 -11.70 -1.63 3.99
CA HIS A 153 -11.90 -2.27 5.28
C HIS A 153 -13.40 -2.42 5.56
N PRO A 154 -13.85 -3.53 6.17
CA PRO A 154 -15.27 -3.78 6.41
C PRO A 154 -15.96 -2.77 7.32
N THR A 155 -15.21 -1.92 8.02
CA THR A 155 -15.76 -0.79 8.79
C THR A 155 -16.05 0.46 7.95
N MET A 156 -15.64 0.50 6.68
CA MET A 156 -15.97 1.61 5.79
C MET A 156 -17.45 1.64 5.51
N THR A 157 -17.99 2.85 5.47
CA THR A 157 -19.40 3.09 5.13
C THR A 157 -19.61 3.01 3.61
N ASP A 158 -20.85 2.89 3.18
CA ASP A 158 -21.22 2.99 1.77
C ASP A 158 -20.86 4.36 1.18
N ALA A 159 -20.95 5.42 1.99
CA ALA A 159 -20.56 6.75 1.59
C ALA A 159 -19.06 6.85 1.29
N ASP A 160 -18.20 6.22 2.12
CA ASP A 160 -16.75 6.16 1.88
C ASP A 160 -16.44 5.45 0.56
N ILE A 161 -17.10 4.32 0.31
CA ILE A 161 -16.90 3.54 -0.93
C ILE A 161 -17.38 4.32 -2.15
N ASN A 162 -18.53 4.96 -2.09
CA ASN A 162 -19.03 5.80 -3.18
C ASN A 162 -18.12 6.98 -3.46
N TYR A 163 -17.55 7.59 -2.42
CA TYR A 163 -16.55 8.65 -2.55
C TYR A 163 -15.28 8.15 -3.26
N ILE A 164 -14.77 6.98 -2.87
CA ILE A 164 -13.60 6.36 -3.52
C ILE A 164 -13.88 6.07 -4.99
N ILE A 165 -15.06 5.52 -5.31
CA ILE A 165 -15.47 5.22 -6.69
C ILE A 165 -15.52 6.50 -7.52
N ALA A 166 -16.13 7.55 -7.02
CA ALA A 166 -16.22 8.85 -7.70
C ALA A 166 -14.83 9.46 -7.93
N ALA A 167 -13.96 9.44 -6.91
CA ALA A 167 -12.60 9.95 -6.99
C ALA A 167 -11.76 9.20 -8.05
N VAL A 168 -11.86 7.87 -8.10
CA VAL A 168 -11.13 7.07 -9.11
C VAL A 168 -11.71 7.29 -10.50
N ALA A 169 -13.03 7.42 -10.65
CA ALA A 169 -13.65 7.74 -11.94
C ALA A 169 -13.21 9.12 -12.46
N GLU A 170 -13.13 10.12 -11.60
CA GLU A 170 -12.63 11.45 -11.97
C GLU A 170 -11.13 11.40 -12.30
N LEU A 171 -10.33 10.63 -11.56
CA LEU A 171 -8.92 10.39 -11.87
C LEU A 171 -8.75 9.77 -13.25
N CYS A 172 -9.59 8.82 -13.65
CA CYS A 172 -9.57 8.21 -14.99
C CYS A 172 -9.74 9.24 -16.11
N ILE A 173 -10.50 10.30 -15.87
CA ILE A 173 -10.78 11.36 -16.85
C ILE A 173 -9.70 12.44 -16.82
N GLU A 174 -9.33 12.91 -15.65
CA GLU A 174 -8.59 14.16 -15.46
C GLU A 174 -7.09 13.98 -15.22
N HIS A 175 -6.57 12.76 -15.06
CA HIS A 175 -5.16 12.53 -14.67
C HIS A 175 -4.15 13.21 -15.58
N GLN A 176 -4.41 13.27 -16.90
CA GLN A 176 -3.50 13.95 -17.85
C GLN A 176 -3.50 15.47 -17.67
N ASN A 177 -4.66 16.05 -17.36
CA ASN A 177 -4.79 17.48 -17.13
C ASN A 177 -4.13 17.87 -15.80
N TRP A 178 -4.46 17.15 -14.73
CA TRP A 178 -3.90 17.41 -13.41
C TRP A 178 -2.41 17.11 -13.33
N GLY A 179 -1.94 16.09 -14.06
CA GLY A 179 -0.53 15.71 -14.10
C GLY A 179 0.40 16.83 -14.58
N LYS A 180 -0.10 17.80 -15.37
CA LYS A 180 0.68 18.96 -15.84
C LYS A 180 1.19 19.84 -14.70
N ALA A 181 0.55 19.80 -13.52
CA ALA A 181 0.97 20.55 -12.34
C ALA A 181 2.03 19.82 -11.50
N TYR A 182 2.48 18.64 -11.91
CA TYR A 182 3.43 17.81 -11.17
C TYR A 182 4.72 17.60 -11.95
N ASN A 183 5.84 17.67 -11.24
CA ASN A 183 7.16 17.30 -11.73
C ASN A 183 7.50 15.89 -11.26
N TYR A 184 8.13 15.12 -12.16
CA TYR A 184 8.60 13.77 -11.86
C TYR A 184 10.12 13.74 -11.63
N ASN A 185 10.56 13.03 -10.61
CA ASN A 185 11.96 12.75 -10.38
C ASN A 185 12.30 11.30 -10.74
N VAL A 186 13.07 11.14 -11.79
CA VAL A 186 13.46 9.84 -12.35
C VAL A 186 14.27 8.99 -11.38
N LYS A 187 15.02 9.62 -10.46
CA LYS A 187 15.89 8.90 -9.51
C LYS A 187 15.15 8.41 -8.28
N THR A 188 14.15 9.15 -7.81
CA THR A 188 13.38 8.77 -6.61
C THR A 188 12.05 8.12 -6.97
N ASN A 189 11.66 8.17 -8.25
CA ASN A 189 10.37 7.67 -8.74
C ASN A 189 9.17 8.37 -8.08
N GLU A 190 9.28 9.66 -7.83
CA GLU A 190 8.28 10.45 -7.12
C GLU A 190 7.77 11.62 -7.94
N PHE A 191 6.52 12.00 -7.68
CA PHE A 191 5.89 13.20 -8.23
C PHE A 191 5.71 14.25 -7.12
N TYR A 192 6.00 15.51 -7.44
CA TYR A 192 5.70 16.64 -6.56
C TYR A 192 4.97 17.73 -7.32
N HIS A 193 4.00 18.32 -6.66
CA HIS A 193 3.30 19.49 -7.18
C HIS A 193 4.29 20.66 -7.34
N GLN A 194 4.23 21.38 -8.45
CA GLN A 194 5.16 22.46 -8.78
C GLN A 194 5.24 23.56 -7.72
N ASN A 195 4.15 23.80 -7.00
CA ASN A 195 4.06 24.81 -5.94
C ASN A 195 4.52 24.30 -4.56
N HIS A 196 4.84 23.00 -4.42
CA HIS A 196 5.33 22.44 -3.15
C HIS A 196 6.85 22.33 -3.15
N THR A 197 7.49 23.14 -2.32
CA THR A 197 8.91 23.00 -2.04
C THR A 197 9.12 22.17 -0.76
N ILE A 198 10.19 21.39 -0.72
CA ILE A 198 10.57 20.61 0.47
C ILE A 198 10.70 21.52 1.71
N GLY A 199 11.11 22.79 1.52
CA GLY A 199 11.20 23.79 2.57
C GLY A 199 9.84 24.14 3.20
N SER A 200 8.78 24.25 2.38
CA SER A 200 7.44 24.56 2.89
C SER A 200 6.85 23.43 3.72
N LEU A 201 7.06 22.17 3.30
CA LEU A 201 6.62 20.99 4.04
C LEU A 201 7.36 20.86 5.39
N ARG A 202 8.67 21.08 5.40
CA ARG A 202 9.46 21.07 6.65
C ARG A 202 8.99 22.14 7.62
N SER A 203 8.71 23.36 7.14
CA SER A 203 8.19 24.45 7.97
C SER A 203 6.81 24.11 8.54
N GLN A 204 5.96 23.53 7.73
CA GLN A 204 4.63 23.07 8.17
C GLN A 204 4.73 21.98 9.24
N VAL A 205 5.56 20.96 9.03
CA VAL A 205 5.76 19.90 10.03
C VAL A 205 6.34 20.50 11.32
N LYS A 206 7.31 21.42 11.22
CA LYS A 206 7.88 22.08 12.39
C LYS A 206 6.82 22.84 13.19
N SER A 207 5.92 23.56 12.53
CA SER A 207 4.85 24.31 13.20
C SER A 207 3.86 23.43 13.99
N TRP A 208 3.74 22.15 13.67
CA TRP A 208 2.89 21.21 14.42
C TRP A 208 3.46 20.86 15.81
N PHE A 209 4.74 21.09 16.02
CA PHE A 209 5.46 20.80 17.28
C PHE A 209 5.85 22.08 18.04
N GLU A 210 5.56 23.26 17.50
CA GLU A 210 5.73 24.54 18.20
C GLU A 210 4.45 24.80 19.03
N MET A 211 4.59 24.58 20.38
CA MET A 211 3.55 24.91 21.37
C MET A 211 3.81 26.30 21.93
#